data_32c6fcee79c6b70d385b32eaaa9f8d46
#
_entry.id   32c6fcee79c6b70d385b32eaaa9f8d46
#
_cell.length_a   1.000
_cell.length_b   1.000
_cell.length_c   1.000
_cell.angle_alpha   90.00
_cell.angle_beta   90.00
_cell.angle_gamma   90.00
#
_symmetry.space_group_name_H-M   'P 1'
#
loop_
_entity.id
_entity.type
_entity.pdbx_description
1 polymer ?
#
loop_
_entity_poly.entity_id
_entity_poly.type
_entity_poly.pdbx_seq_one_letter_code
_entity_poly.pdbx_strand_id
1 'polypeptide(L)'
;MEEKQQRKSVRDELAEKFVSILESDRPFEWTKSWTTGGFSLPYNGQTGRHYNGINRFVLMLKSLERGYSDPRFYTFKQVSEMEGCKIRTGEKATAVEYWLVWDTTKKRSRPFSQYTQLLREDPSRKEDEFRIYPKTAYVFNAAQVEGLQPLPQPEKTSLEEDRLAEEVISTMSENMNVPLIYGGDEAYYSPTKDEIHLPRKNSFCSAAEYYGTALHELAHSTSSPDRLDRQITGFWEDPDAYSREELRAEIASTFACAEIGIQMPDSVIENHMAYVSSWIQQIKDDHNVLFAALKDADKTADYMIEQGRVEILREKLAIEAQMPKDIQGISYEIWQLKDIPENRNIQFADYAYASLYRLTESRYDKVYEAQAGKEDSSLDQIYMKFNVNRPSDFMGHSLSMSDVVVLNEDGKRTAWYCDSFGFQPVKNFIREQQTQKRGMSR
;
A
#
# COMPACT_ATOMS: atom_id res chain seq x y z
N MET A 1 -26.87 4.20 -47.60
CA MET A 1 -25.58 3.73 -47.05
C MET A 1 -25.62 4.02 -45.56
N GLU A 2 -25.88 3.02 -44.76
CA GLU A 2 -25.83 3.17 -43.28
C GLU A 2 -24.38 3.42 -42.86
N GLU A 3 -24.12 4.60 -42.30
CA GLU A 3 -22.84 4.86 -41.63
C GLU A 3 -22.68 3.82 -40.53
N LYS A 4 -21.70 2.94 -40.66
CA LYS A 4 -21.26 2.10 -39.57
C LYS A 4 -20.79 3.00 -38.44
N GLN A 5 -21.62 3.16 -37.42
CA GLN A 5 -21.25 3.81 -36.17
C GLN A 5 -19.98 3.12 -35.67
N GLN A 6 -18.84 3.80 -35.79
CA GLN A 6 -17.56 3.31 -35.31
C GLN A 6 -17.69 3.16 -33.81
N ARG A 7 -17.54 1.95 -33.26
CA ARG A 7 -17.58 1.73 -31.81
C ARG A 7 -16.49 2.58 -31.17
N LYS A 8 -16.91 3.46 -30.27
CA LYS A 8 -15.98 4.28 -29.46
C LYS A 8 -14.96 3.37 -28.77
N SER A 9 -13.72 3.82 -28.66
CA SER A 9 -12.70 3.09 -27.89
C SER A 9 -13.03 3.15 -26.41
N VAL A 10 -12.51 2.20 -25.63
CA VAL A 10 -12.63 2.20 -24.15
C VAL A 10 -12.09 3.52 -23.56
N ARG A 11 -11.06 4.08 -24.20
CA ARG A 11 -10.44 5.34 -23.79
C ARG A 11 -11.37 6.52 -24.01
N ASP A 12 -12.00 6.60 -25.20
CA ASP A 12 -12.94 7.70 -25.50
C ASP A 12 -14.12 7.68 -24.52
N GLU A 13 -14.69 6.49 -24.25
CA GLU A 13 -15.78 6.35 -23.28
C GLU A 13 -15.34 6.78 -21.86
N LEU A 14 -14.10 6.47 -21.46
CA LEU A 14 -13.58 6.88 -20.17
C LEU A 14 -13.35 8.39 -20.09
N ALA A 15 -12.75 9.00 -21.11
CA ALA A 15 -12.49 10.43 -21.13
C ALA A 15 -13.79 11.23 -21.08
N GLU A 16 -14.79 10.85 -21.90
CA GLU A 16 -16.12 11.47 -21.89
C GLU A 16 -16.80 11.31 -20.53
N LYS A 17 -16.70 10.13 -19.91
CA LYS A 17 -17.25 9.88 -18.58
C LYS A 17 -16.57 10.75 -17.53
N PHE A 18 -15.26 10.88 -17.56
CA PHE A 18 -14.52 11.70 -16.62
C PHE A 18 -14.87 13.17 -16.78
N VAL A 19 -14.94 13.68 -18.01
CA VAL A 19 -15.43 15.04 -18.30
C VAL A 19 -16.84 15.25 -17.74
N SER A 20 -17.74 14.29 -17.94
CA SER A 20 -19.11 14.39 -17.39
C SER A 20 -19.15 14.47 -15.85
N ILE A 21 -18.20 13.80 -15.16
CA ILE A 21 -18.05 13.91 -13.71
C ILE A 21 -17.56 15.31 -13.34
N LEU A 22 -16.54 15.83 -14.03
CA LEU A 22 -16.01 17.18 -13.79
C LEU A 22 -17.03 18.29 -14.08
N GLU A 23 -17.96 18.09 -15.02
CA GLU A 23 -19.06 19.01 -15.35
C GLU A 23 -20.26 18.91 -14.40
N SER A 24 -20.27 17.93 -13.49
CA SER A 24 -21.36 17.74 -12.52
C SER A 24 -21.30 18.77 -11.39
N ASP A 25 -22.41 18.90 -10.63
CA ASP A 25 -22.46 19.75 -9.44
C ASP A 25 -21.47 19.31 -8.34
N ARG A 26 -20.87 18.12 -8.47
CA ARG A 26 -19.93 17.53 -7.53
C ARG A 26 -18.72 16.91 -8.24
N PRO A 27 -17.90 17.74 -8.89
CA PRO A 27 -16.83 17.27 -9.79
C PRO A 27 -15.76 16.40 -9.09
N PHE A 28 -15.67 16.41 -7.76
CA PHE A 28 -14.71 15.65 -6.97
C PHE A 28 -15.33 14.56 -6.09
N GLU A 29 -16.61 14.25 -6.25
CA GLU A 29 -17.22 13.12 -5.51
C GLU A 29 -16.48 11.78 -5.76
N TRP A 30 -15.77 11.70 -6.88
CA TRP A 30 -14.93 10.56 -7.22
C TRP A 30 -13.73 10.38 -6.26
N THR A 31 -13.15 11.45 -5.72
CA THR A 31 -12.04 11.35 -4.76
C THR A 31 -12.52 10.87 -3.39
N LYS A 32 -13.66 11.41 -2.92
CA LYS A 32 -14.25 11.04 -1.62
C LYS A 32 -14.62 9.57 -1.50
N SER A 33 -15.27 9.04 -2.49
CA SER A 33 -15.80 7.69 -2.45
C SER A 33 -14.71 6.63 -2.47
N TRP A 34 -13.52 6.96 -2.95
CA TRP A 34 -12.37 6.06 -2.92
C TRP A 34 -11.75 5.95 -1.53
N THR A 35 -12.02 6.91 -0.67
CA THR A 35 -11.46 6.98 0.69
C THR A 35 -12.46 6.62 1.79
N THR A 36 -13.78 6.60 1.51
CA THR A 36 -14.84 6.36 2.52
C THR A 36 -15.05 4.91 2.93
N GLY A 37 -14.33 3.94 2.41
CA GLY A 37 -14.64 2.52 2.64
C GLY A 37 -13.51 1.65 3.20
N GLY A 38 -12.35 2.23 3.57
CA GLY A 38 -11.16 1.42 3.83
C GLY A 38 -10.64 0.78 2.54
N PHE A 39 -10.72 1.52 1.46
CA PHE A 39 -10.31 1.08 0.13
C PHE A 39 -8.79 0.96 0.07
N SER A 40 -8.32 -0.21 -0.29
CA SER A 40 -7.03 -0.33 -0.96
C SER A 40 -7.23 -0.19 -2.48
N LEU A 41 -6.14 0.13 -3.20
CA LEU A 41 -6.15 0.24 -4.66
C LEU A 41 -6.66 -1.06 -5.31
N PRO A 42 -7.39 -0.98 -6.45
CA PRO A 42 -7.89 -2.17 -7.12
C PRO A 42 -6.81 -3.18 -7.46
N TYR A 43 -7.04 -4.45 -7.13
CA TYR A 43 -6.11 -5.52 -7.44
C TYR A 43 -6.82 -6.79 -7.94
N ASN A 44 -6.06 -7.64 -8.63
CA ASN A 44 -6.54 -8.94 -9.06
C ASN A 44 -6.61 -9.89 -7.86
N GLY A 45 -7.80 -10.29 -7.45
CA GLY A 45 -8.02 -11.06 -6.24
C GLY A 45 -7.42 -12.48 -6.21
N GLN A 46 -7.00 -13.02 -7.38
CA GLN A 46 -6.31 -14.31 -7.44
C GLN A 46 -4.80 -14.16 -7.33
N THR A 47 -4.23 -13.11 -7.94
CA THR A 47 -2.78 -12.92 -8.03
C THR A 47 -2.23 -11.93 -7.00
N GLY A 48 -3.09 -11.14 -6.33
CA GLY A 48 -2.70 -10.06 -5.44
C GLY A 48 -2.10 -8.83 -6.15
N ARG A 49 -1.95 -8.84 -7.48
CA ARG A 49 -1.32 -7.74 -8.21
C ARG A 49 -2.26 -6.57 -8.40
N HIS A 50 -1.81 -5.38 -8.03
CA HIS A 50 -2.54 -4.14 -8.28
C HIS A 50 -2.69 -3.84 -9.77
N TYR A 51 -3.81 -3.22 -10.13
CA TYR A 51 -4.00 -2.64 -11.44
C TYR A 51 -3.32 -1.28 -11.49
N ASN A 52 -2.73 -0.93 -12.64
CA ASN A 52 -1.93 0.27 -12.82
C ASN A 52 -2.52 1.16 -13.92
N GLY A 53 -2.17 2.44 -13.89
CA GLY A 53 -2.52 3.43 -14.92
C GLY A 53 -4.01 3.54 -15.15
N ILE A 54 -4.39 3.51 -16.43
CA ILE A 54 -5.79 3.59 -16.87
C ILE A 54 -6.68 2.53 -16.21
N ASN A 55 -6.17 1.31 -15.98
CA ASN A 55 -6.97 0.24 -15.37
C ASN A 55 -7.29 0.53 -13.91
N ARG A 56 -6.31 1.05 -13.14
CA ARG A 56 -6.52 1.50 -11.76
C ARG A 56 -7.66 2.51 -11.72
N PHE A 57 -7.56 3.54 -12.54
CA PHE A 57 -8.54 4.63 -12.59
C PHE A 57 -9.93 4.16 -13.02
N VAL A 58 -10.03 3.37 -14.11
CA VAL A 58 -11.30 2.79 -14.58
C VAL A 58 -12.00 1.98 -13.50
N LEU A 59 -11.24 1.11 -12.80
CA LEU A 59 -11.80 0.24 -11.78
C LEU A 59 -12.20 1.02 -10.53
N MET A 60 -11.47 2.08 -10.17
CA MET A 60 -11.84 2.98 -9.09
C MET A 60 -13.13 3.74 -9.43
N LEU A 61 -13.23 4.35 -10.62
CA LEU A 61 -14.46 5.00 -11.08
C LEU A 61 -15.65 4.03 -11.14
N LYS A 62 -15.40 2.76 -11.52
CA LYS A 62 -16.47 1.74 -11.56
C LYS A 62 -16.91 1.34 -10.17
N SER A 63 -15.97 1.23 -9.23
CA SER A 63 -16.29 0.96 -7.82
C SER A 63 -17.14 2.07 -7.23
N LEU A 64 -16.81 3.33 -7.53
CA LEU A 64 -17.61 4.47 -7.16
C LEU A 64 -19.05 4.38 -7.72
N GLU A 65 -19.17 4.25 -9.04
CA GLU A 65 -20.48 4.21 -9.73
C GLU A 65 -21.41 3.13 -9.18
N ARG A 66 -20.83 2.01 -8.73
CA ARG A 66 -21.56 0.83 -8.26
C ARG A 66 -21.62 0.68 -6.75
N GLY A 67 -20.91 1.54 -5.99
CA GLY A 67 -20.81 1.44 -4.53
C GLY A 67 -20.06 0.18 -4.08
N TYR A 68 -19.09 -0.30 -4.85
CA TYR A 68 -18.29 -1.46 -4.46
C TYR A 68 -17.31 -1.07 -3.36
N SER A 69 -17.31 -1.79 -2.25
CA SER A 69 -16.36 -1.63 -1.13
C SER A 69 -15.22 -2.65 -1.15
N ASP A 70 -15.29 -3.67 -1.99
CA ASP A 70 -14.25 -4.69 -2.11
C ASP A 70 -13.31 -4.33 -3.27
N PRO A 71 -11.98 -4.18 -3.06
CA PRO A 71 -11.04 -3.77 -4.11
C PRO A 71 -10.65 -4.90 -5.07
N ARG A 72 -11.11 -6.14 -4.81
CA ARG A 72 -10.76 -7.31 -5.62
C ARG A 72 -11.54 -7.36 -6.92
N PHE A 73 -10.81 -7.61 -8.01
CA PHE A 73 -11.40 -7.87 -9.32
C PHE A 73 -10.90 -9.19 -9.89
N TYR A 74 -11.76 -9.88 -10.62
CA TYR A 74 -11.50 -11.21 -11.19
C TYR A 74 -11.95 -11.29 -12.63
N THR A 75 -11.24 -12.06 -13.45
CA THR A 75 -11.76 -12.47 -14.77
C THR A 75 -12.84 -13.53 -14.62
N PHE A 76 -13.70 -13.69 -15.63
CA PHE A 76 -14.70 -14.79 -15.66
C PHE A 76 -14.05 -16.16 -15.44
N LYS A 77 -12.92 -16.40 -16.08
CA LYS A 77 -12.18 -17.66 -15.95
C LYS A 77 -11.75 -17.91 -14.50
N GLN A 78 -11.18 -16.90 -13.85
CA GLN A 78 -10.77 -17.01 -12.46
C GLN A 78 -11.94 -17.38 -11.54
N VAL A 79 -13.10 -16.70 -11.69
CA VAL A 79 -14.29 -17.03 -10.90
C VAL A 79 -14.78 -18.47 -11.19
N SER A 80 -14.75 -18.91 -12.45
CA SER A 80 -15.21 -20.26 -12.81
C SER A 80 -14.31 -21.38 -12.29
N GLU A 81 -13.05 -21.07 -11.95
CA GLU A 81 -12.07 -22.00 -11.36
C GLU A 81 -12.15 -22.04 -9.82
N MET A 82 -12.87 -21.11 -9.20
CA MET A 82 -13.09 -21.07 -7.74
C MET A 82 -14.28 -21.93 -7.33
N GLU A 83 -14.06 -22.89 -6.44
CA GLU A 83 -15.10 -23.80 -5.94
C GLU A 83 -16.22 -23.01 -5.26
N GLY A 84 -17.46 -23.29 -5.66
CA GLY A 84 -18.65 -22.65 -5.08
C GLY A 84 -18.86 -21.19 -5.49
N CYS A 85 -18.02 -20.60 -6.36
CA CYS A 85 -18.14 -19.23 -6.82
C CYS A 85 -18.75 -19.13 -8.22
N LYS A 86 -19.58 -18.11 -8.44
CA LYS A 86 -20.12 -17.78 -9.76
C LYS A 86 -20.44 -16.30 -9.88
N ILE A 87 -20.37 -15.76 -11.09
CA ILE A 87 -20.85 -14.39 -11.37
C ILE A 87 -22.39 -14.38 -11.22
N ARG A 88 -22.90 -13.38 -10.53
CA ARG A 88 -24.35 -13.19 -10.39
C ARG A 88 -24.99 -12.94 -11.75
N THR A 89 -26.18 -13.51 -11.95
CA THR A 89 -26.92 -13.36 -13.22
C THR A 89 -27.24 -11.88 -13.50
N GLY A 90 -26.98 -11.44 -14.71
CA GLY A 90 -27.26 -10.05 -15.16
C GLY A 90 -26.13 -9.07 -14.89
N GLU A 91 -25.06 -9.46 -14.20
CA GLU A 91 -23.92 -8.59 -13.96
C GLU A 91 -23.11 -8.33 -15.22
N LYS A 92 -22.60 -7.09 -15.32
CA LYS A 92 -21.79 -6.63 -16.46
C LYS A 92 -20.34 -6.46 -16.04
N ALA A 93 -19.43 -7.01 -16.82
CA ALA A 93 -18.01 -6.86 -16.64
C ALA A 93 -17.53 -5.43 -16.90
N THR A 94 -16.42 -5.06 -16.26
CA THR A 94 -15.69 -3.83 -16.56
C THR A 94 -14.55 -4.18 -17.52
N ALA A 95 -14.42 -3.37 -18.59
CA ALA A 95 -13.34 -3.51 -19.56
C ALA A 95 -12.04 -2.90 -18.97
N VAL A 96 -10.95 -3.64 -19.12
CA VAL A 96 -9.60 -3.20 -18.77
C VAL A 96 -8.66 -3.48 -19.92
N GLU A 97 -7.59 -2.70 -20.05
CA GLU A 97 -6.58 -2.89 -21.10
C GLU A 97 -5.40 -3.70 -20.57
N TYR A 98 -4.87 -4.60 -21.38
CA TYR A 98 -3.59 -5.23 -21.15
C TYR A 98 -2.77 -5.23 -22.43
N TRP A 99 -1.45 -5.17 -22.29
CA TRP A 99 -0.55 -5.05 -23.41
C TRP A 99 0.05 -6.39 -23.79
N LEU A 100 0.04 -6.68 -25.06
CA LEU A 100 0.70 -7.83 -25.65
C LEU A 100 1.84 -7.37 -26.54
N VAL A 101 2.85 -8.22 -26.61
CA VAL A 101 3.96 -8.10 -27.54
C VAL A 101 3.83 -9.18 -28.60
N TRP A 102 3.71 -8.78 -29.84
CA TRP A 102 3.77 -9.67 -30.99
C TRP A 102 5.22 -9.80 -31.43
N ASP A 103 5.76 -11.00 -31.34
CA ASP A 103 7.06 -11.36 -31.86
C ASP A 103 6.91 -11.67 -33.38
N THR A 104 7.41 -10.77 -34.21
CA THR A 104 7.24 -10.89 -35.68
C THR A 104 8.05 -12.06 -36.27
N THR A 105 9.17 -12.41 -35.63
CA THR A 105 10.04 -13.52 -36.05
C THR A 105 9.44 -14.87 -35.65
N LYS A 106 9.01 -15.01 -34.40
CA LYS A 106 8.45 -16.25 -33.85
C LYS A 106 6.94 -16.39 -34.11
N LYS A 107 6.30 -15.37 -34.71
CA LYS A 107 4.86 -15.29 -35.04
C LYS A 107 3.95 -15.68 -33.88
N ARG A 108 4.23 -15.17 -32.67
CA ARG A 108 3.46 -15.44 -31.46
C ARG A 108 3.32 -14.20 -30.58
N SER A 109 2.21 -14.14 -29.85
CA SER A 109 1.99 -13.10 -28.83
C SER A 109 2.48 -13.56 -27.46
N ARG A 110 2.98 -12.60 -26.68
CA ARG A 110 3.34 -12.78 -25.27
C ARG A 110 2.85 -11.60 -24.43
N PRO A 111 2.63 -11.77 -23.11
CA PRO A 111 2.37 -10.67 -22.21
C PRO A 111 3.51 -9.64 -22.23
N PHE A 112 3.17 -8.35 -22.13
CA PHE A 112 4.17 -7.28 -22.11
C PHE A 112 5.17 -7.44 -20.95
N SER A 113 4.73 -7.99 -19.82
CA SER A 113 5.61 -8.29 -18.67
C SER A 113 6.80 -9.22 -19.02
N GLN A 114 6.70 -9.97 -20.12
CA GLN A 114 7.79 -10.82 -20.60
C GLN A 114 8.71 -10.12 -21.62
N TYR A 115 8.38 -8.91 -22.06
CA TYR A 115 9.12 -8.21 -23.10
C TYR A 115 10.56 -7.89 -22.67
N THR A 116 10.73 -7.32 -21.50
CA THR A 116 12.05 -7.02 -20.94
C THR A 116 12.90 -8.28 -20.76
N GLN A 117 12.27 -9.39 -20.36
CA GLN A 117 12.95 -10.67 -20.25
C GLN A 117 13.38 -11.20 -21.61
N LEU A 118 12.52 -11.09 -22.64
CA LEU A 118 12.85 -11.50 -24.01
C LEU A 118 14.07 -10.76 -24.55
N LEU A 119 14.19 -9.45 -24.29
CA LEU A 119 15.35 -8.65 -24.70
C LEU A 119 16.62 -8.99 -23.91
N ARG A 120 16.50 -9.41 -22.65
CA ARG A 120 17.63 -9.85 -21.82
C ARG A 120 18.13 -11.24 -22.25
N GLU A 121 17.22 -12.15 -22.59
CA GLU A 121 17.55 -13.52 -23.01
C GLU A 121 18.27 -13.55 -24.37
N ASP A 122 17.98 -12.61 -25.25
CA ASP A 122 18.59 -12.49 -26.55
C ASP A 122 18.87 -11.02 -26.92
N PRO A 123 20.00 -10.45 -26.45
CA PRO A 123 20.37 -9.05 -26.72
C PRO A 123 20.61 -8.74 -28.21
N SER A 124 20.69 -9.75 -29.07
CA SER A 124 20.81 -9.55 -30.53
C SER A 124 19.49 -9.15 -31.19
N ARG A 125 18.37 -9.36 -30.48
CA ARG A 125 17.03 -9.03 -30.96
C ARG A 125 16.80 -7.52 -30.93
N LYS A 126 16.31 -6.98 -32.03
CA LYS A 126 16.02 -5.56 -32.15
C LYS A 126 14.57 -5.26 -31.73
N GLU A 127 14.34 -4.05 -31.24
CA GLU A 127 13.01 -3.60 -30.82
C GLU A 127 11.98 -3.60 -31.96
N ASP A 128 12.41 -3.38 -33.22
CA ASP A 128 11.56 -3.40 -34.41
C ASP A 128 11.03 -4.80 -34.77
N GLU A 129 11.60 -5.86 -34.19
CA GLU A 129 11.08 -7.23 -34.31
C GLU A 129 9.84 -7.47 -33.43
N PHE A 130 9.46 -6.53 -32.61
CA PHE A 130 8.34 -6.62 -31.70
C PHE A 130 7.31 -5.54 -31.99
N ARG A 131 6.03 -5.91 -31.97
CA ARG A 131 4.92 -4.96 -32.04
C ARG A 131 4.13 -5.02 -30.75
N ILE A 132 4.06 -3.88 -30.07
CA ILE A 132 3.31 -3.75 -28.82
C ILE A 132 1.91 -3.23 -29.18
N TYR A 133 0.87 -3.90 -28.66
CA TYR A 133 -0.50 -3.51 -28.90
C TYR A 133 -1.40 -3.79 -27.69
N PRO A 134 -2.40 -2.91 -27.43
CA PRO A 134 -3.36 -3.11 -26.36
C PRO A 134 -4.40 -4.16 -26.76
N LYS A 135 -4.89 -4.90 -25.77
CA LYS A 135 -6.02 -5.80 -25.86
C LYS A 135 -6.95 -5.59 -24.67
N THR A 136 -8.25 -5.69 -24.91
CA THR A 136 -9.25 -5.58 -23.86
C THR A 136 -9.44 -6.92 -23.16
N ALA A 137 -9.45 -6.89 -21.84
CA ALA A 137 -9.95 -7.95 -20.98
C ALA A 137 -11.18 -7.46 -20.21
N TYR A 138 -11.92 -8.39 -19.64
CA TYR A 138 -13.12 -8.10 -18.88
C TYR A 138 -12.99 -8.69 -17.48
N VAL A 139 -13.26 -7.85 -16.46
CA VAL A 139 -13.18 -8.22 -15.06
C VAL A 139 -14.46 -7.87 -14.32
N PHE A 140 -14.71 -8.61 -13.24
CA PHE A 140 -15.83 -8.46 -12.33
C PHE A 140 -15.32 -8.12 -10.94
N ASN A 141 -15.96 -7.19 -10.25
CA ASN A 141 -15.66 -6.91 -8.86
C ASN A 141 -16.11 -8.08 -7.97
N ALA A 142 -15.46 -8.28 -6.83
CA ALA A 142 -15.83 -9.28 -5.84
C ALA A 142 -17.30 -9.19 -5.42
N ALA A 143 -17.87 -7.98 -5.33
CA ALA A 143 -19.29 -7.75 -5.04
C ALA A 143 -20.24 -8.35 -6.09
N GLN A 144 -19.76 -8.64 -7.30
CA GLN A 144 -20.53 -9.27 -8.38
C GLN A 144 -20.43 -10.81 -8.37
N VAL A 145 -19.66 -11.37 -7.41
CA VAL A 145 -19.40 -12.81 -7.31
C VAL A 145 -20.18 -13.39 -6.13
N GLU A 146 -20.99 -14.40 -6.39
CA GLU A 146 -21.68 -15.19 -5.37
C GLU A 146 -20.75 -16.31 -4.87
N GLY A 147 -20.76 -16.58 -3.55
CA GLY A 147 -19.93 -17.61 -2.92
C GLY A 147 -18.54 -17.15 -2.49
N LEU A 148 -18.12 -15.94 -2.87
CA LEU A 148 -16.84 -15.39 -2.45
C LEU A 148 -16.91 -14.91 -0.99
N GLN A 149 -15.90 -15.29 -0.19
CA GLN A 149 -15.78 -14.79 1.18
C GLN A 149 -15.45 -13.30 1.17
N PRO A 150 -16.16 -12.46 1.94
CA PRO A 150 -15.83 -11.05 2.08
C PRO A 150 -14.42 -10.89 2.68
N LEU A 151 -13.74 -9.79 2.33
CA LEU A 151 -12.52 -9.41 3.02
C LEU A 151 -12.85 -9.10 4.49
N PRO A 152 -11.98 -9.52 5.43
CA PRO A 152 -12.02 -8.98 6.77
C PRO A 152 -11.95 -7.44 6.67
N GLN A 153 -13.00 -6.77 7.17
CA GLN A 153 -12.92 -5.31 7.32
C GLN A 153 -11.93 -5.05 8.46
N PRO A 154 -10.87 -4.26 8.25
CA PRO A 154 -10.07 -3.81 9.37
C PRO A 154 -10.98 -3.02 10.31
N GLU A 155 -10.95 -3.33 11.60
CA GLU A 155 -11.61 -2.48 12.60
C GLU A 155 -10.92 -1.11 12.52
N LYS A 156 -11.66 -0.11 12.00
CA LYS A 156 -11.17 1.26 11.91
C LYS A 156 -11.11 1.86 13.30
N THR A 157 -9.92 1.93 13.87
CA THR A 157 -9.63 2.84 14.97
C THR A 157 -9.01 4.10 14.38
N SER A 158 -9.68 5.23 14.52
CA SER A 158 -9.26 6.50 13.93
C SER A 158 -7.83 6.94 14.33
N LEU A 159 -7.35 6.49 15.47
CA LEU A 159 -6.01 6.77 15.99
C LEU A 159 -4.89 6.01 15.24
N GLU A 160 -5.15 4.76 14.79
CA GLU A 160 -4.15 3.95 14.06
C GLU A 160 -3.99 4.45 12.62
N GLU A 161 -5.07 4.87 11.98
CA GLU A 161 -5.04 5.45 10.63
C GLU A 161 -4.23 6.76 10.64
N ASP A 162 -4.46 7.65 11.59
CA ASP A 162 -3.72 8.90 11.73
C ASP A 162 -2.22 8.64 11.97
N ARG A 163 -1.88 7.65 12.79
CA ARG A 163 -0.49 7.26 13.05
C ARG A 163 0.20 6.72 11.81
N LEU A 164 -0.46 5.88 11.02
CA LEU A 164 0.10 5.38 9.77
C LEU A 164 0.37 6.53 8.79
N ALA A 165 -0.59 7.44 8.62
CA ALA A 165 -0.44 8.60 7.76
C ALA A 165 0.75 9.50 8.17
N GLU A 166 0.90 9.75 9.48
CA GLU A 166 2.02 10.51 10.03
C GLU A 166 3.37 9.86 9.73
N GLU A 167 3.50 8.56 10.06
CA GLU A 167 4.74 7.82 9.83
C GLU A 167 5.06 7.72 8.34
N VAL A 168 4.07 7.52 7.47
CA VAL A 168 4.24 7.46 6.02
C VAL A 168 4.71 8.80 5.44
N ILE A 169 4.06 9.91 5.78
CA ILE A 169 4.42 11.24 5.28
C ILE A 169 5.84 11.64 5.75
N SER A 170 6.17 11.37 7.02
CA SER A 170 7.52 11.60 7.54
C SER A 170 8.55 10.75 6.79
N THR A 171 8.27 9.47 6.58
CA THR A 171 9.16 8.55 5.87
C THR A 171 9.33 8.95 4.40
N MET A 172 8.26 9.41 3.73
CA MET A 172 8.35 9.98 2.37
C MET A 172 9.28 11.18 2.33
N SER A 173 9.08 12.15 3.23
CA SER A 173 9.91 13.35 3.34
C SER A 173 11.39 13.01 3.52
N GLU A 174 11.70 12.08 4.42
CA GLU A 174 13.06 11.62 4.71
C GLU A 174 13.69 10.89 3.51
N ASN A 175 13.01 9.89 2.95
CA ASN A 175 13.55 9.06 1.86
C ASN A 175 13.67 9.84 0.54
N MET A 176 12.76 10.79 0.31
CA MET A 176 12.81 11.68 -0.86
C MET A 176 13.74 12.88 -0.64
N ASN A 177 14.28 13.04 0.57
CA ASN A 177 15.12 14.18 0.95
C ASN A 177 14.46 15.53 0.63
N VAL A 178 13.17 15.66 0.93
CA VAL A 178 12.39 16.88 0.75
C VAL A 178 11.82 17.33 2.10
N PRO A 179 12.38 18.38 2.73
CA PRO A 179 11.96 18.79 4.07
C PRO A 179 10.57 19.42 4.08
N LEU A 180 9.80 19.12 5.14
CA LEU A 180 8.52 19.74 5.42
C LEU A 180 8.72 20.95 6.35
N ILE A 181 8.43 22.15 5.87
CA ILE A 181 8.57 23.42 6.60
C ILE A 181 7.19 23.87 7.05
N TYR A 182 7.00 23.97 8.37
CA TYR A 182 5.71 24.33 8.96
C TYR A 182 5.62 25.81 9.30
N GLY A 183 4.54 26.45 8.86
CA GLY A 183 4.22 27.86 9.14
C GLY A 183 3.63 28.57 7.92
N GLY A 184 3.11 29.79 8.14
CA GLY A 184 2.38 30.51 7.08
C GLY A 184 0.96 29.99 6.89
N ASP A 185 0.31 30.48 5.82
CA ASP A 185 -1.12 30.21 5.55
C ASP A 185 -1.33 29.42 4.24
N GLU A 186 -0.26 29.15 3.51
CA GLU A 186 -0.32 28.50 2.19
C GLU A 186 0.50 27.19 2.21
N ALA A 187 -0.01 26.17 1.50
CA ALA A 187 0.72 24.95 1.20
C ALA A 187 1.28 25.03 -0.22
N TYR A 188 2.56 24.70 -0.40
CA TYR A 188 3.20 24.64 -1.71
C TYR A 188 4.53 23.89 -1.67
N TYR A 189 4.87 23.25 -2.78
CA TYR A 189 6.22 22.78 -3.05
C TYR A 189 7.04 23.88 -3.74
N SER A 190 8.27 24.13 -3.28
CA SER A 190 9.23 25.06 -3.87
C SER A 190 10.28 24.32 -4.70
N PRO A 191 10.19 24.29 -6.04
CA PRO A 191 11.17 23.58 -6.89
C PRO A 191 12.61 24.13 -6.76
N THR A 192 12.74 25.43 -6.49
CA THR A 192 14.06 26.09 -6.39
C THR A 192 14.81 25.76 -5.11
N LYS A 193 14.09 25.47 -4.04
CA LYS A 193 14.67 25.11 -2.72
C LYS A 193 14.56 23.63 -2.41
N ASP A 194 13.74 22.93 -3.17
CA ASP A 194 13.38 21.52 -2.97
C ASP A 194 12.82 21.24 -1.57
N GLU A 195 11.89 22.10 -1.15
CA GLU A 195 11.23 22.01 0.16
C GLU A 195 9.72 22.19 0.03
N ILE A 196 8.94 21.60 0.94
CA ILE A 196 7.50 21.73 1.00
C ILE A 196 7.13 22.64 2.18
N HIS A 197 6.33 23.66 1.91
CA HIS A 197 5.74 24.51 2.94
C HIS A 197 4.32 24.06 3.23
N LEU A 198 3.98 23.95 4.51
CA LEU A 198 2.65 23.56 5.00
C LEU A 198 2.21 24.47 6.13
N PRO A 199 0.95 24.91 6.18
CA PRO A 199 0.37 25.49 7.39
C PRO A 199 0.53 24.53 8.57
N ARG A 200 0.45 25.05 9.78
CA ARG A 200 0.49 24.20 10.98
C ARG A 200 -0.72 23.27 10.99
N LYS A 201 -0.57 22.03 11.47
CA LYS A 201 -1.65 21.03 11.51
C LYS A 201 -2.95 21.53 12.13
N ASN A 202 -2.86 22.35 13.18
CA ASN A 202 -4.02 22.94 13.85
C ASN A 202 -4.72 24.05 13.03
N SER A 203 -4.19 24.44 11.88
CA SER A 203 -4.84 25.37 10.94
C SER A 203 -5.80 24.67 9.99
N PHE A 204 -5.73 23.35 9.88
CA PHE A 204 -6.62 22.55 9.06
C PHE A 204 -7.91 22.17 9.78
N CYS A 205 -9.02 22.01 9.05
CA CYS A 205 -10.30 21.61 9.62
C CYS A 205 -10.32 20.15 10.10
N SER A 206 -9.41 19.31 9.57
CA SER A 206 -9.28 17.90 9.95
C SER A 206 -7.87 17.39 9.70
N ALA A 207 -7.49 16.29 10.36
CA ALA A 207 -6.23 15.59 10.10
C ALA A 207 -6.17 15.08 8.63
N ALA A 208 -7.28 14.59 8.10
CA ALA A 208 -7.37 14.12 6.72
C ALA A 208 -7.10 15.23 5.69
N GLU A 209 -7.55 16.47 5.97
CA GLU A 209 -7.24 17.64 5.13
C GLU A 209 -5.74 17.94 5.12
N TYR A 210 -5.10 17.91 6.27
CA TYR A 210 -3.65 18.07 6.39
C TYR A 210 -2.91 16.98 5.59
N TYR A 211 -3.28 15.71 5.77
CA TYR A 211 -2.62 14.61 5.06
C TYR A 211 -2.81 14.68 3.56
N GLY A 212 -4.04 14.97 3.10
CA GLY A 212 -4.33 15.13 1.68
C GLY A 212 -3.50 16.24 1.04
N THR A 213 -3.43 17.40 1.70
CA THR A 213 -2.62 18.53 1.27
C THR A 213 -1.12 18.18 1.26
N ALA A 214 -0.61 17.56 2.32
CA ALA A 214 0.79 17.15 2.38
C ALA A 214 1.16 16.15 1.28
N LEU A 215 0.29 15.18 0.98
CA LEU A 215 0.49 14.22 -0.12
C LEU A 215 0.40 14.87 -1.50
N HIS A 216 -0.42 15.91 -1.66
CA HIS A 216 -0.48 16.70 -2.90
C HIS A 216 0.86 17.42 -3.14
N GLU A 217 1.40 18.11 -2.14
CA GLU A 217 2.69 18.79 -2.26
C GLU A 217 3.86 17.80 -2.42
N LEU A 218 3.78 16.63 -1.76
CA LEU A 218 4.73 15.53 -1.98
C LEU A 218 4.66 15.01 -3.43
N ALA A 219 3.48 14.96 -4.05
CA ALA A 219 3.34 14.57 -5.46
C ALA A 219 4.04 15.57 -6.39
N HIS A 220 3.90 16.88 -6.16
CA HIS A 220 4.65 17.90 -6.89
C HIS A 220 6.16 17.72 -6.70
N SER A 221 6.63 17.48 -5.48
CA SER A 221 8.05 17.33 -5.19
C SER A 221 8.70 16.17 -5.95
N THR A 222 7.94 15.14 -6.36
CA THR A 222 8.48 14.05 -7.18
C THR A 222 8.97 14.51 -8.56
N SER A 223 8.66 15.72 -8.97
CA SER A 223 9.13 16.30 -10.24
C SER A 223 10.61 16.66 -10.27
N SER A 224 11.25 16.79 -9.10
CA SER A 224 12.68 17.07 -9.00
C SER A 224 13.53 16.13 -9.86
N PRO A 225 14.65 16.64 -10.47
CA PRO A 225 15.58 15.83 -11.26
C PRO A 225 16.13 14.60 -10.52
N ASP A 226 16.28 14.70 -9.20
CA ASP A 226 16.79 13.61 -8.37
C ASP A 226 15.73 12.52 -8.07
N ARG A 227 14.47 12.72 -8.52
CA ARG A 227 13.34 11.81 -8.32
C ARG A 227 12.77 11.32 -9.65
N LEU A 228 11.63 11.84 -10.09
CA LEU A 228 11.02 11.39 -11.35
C LEU A 228 11.37 12.28 -12.56
N ASP A 229 12.17 13.33 -12.36
CA ASP A 229 12.69 14.24 -13.40
C ASP A 229 11.59 14.74 -14.35
N ARG A 230 10.52 15.32 -13.76
CA ARG A 230 9.45 15.98 -14.53
C ARG A 230 9.66 17.48 -14.48
N GLN A 231 9.56 18.14 -15.64
CA GLN A 231 9.61 19.60 -15.67
C GLN A 231 8.28 20.17 -15.20
N ILE A 232 8.31 21.03 -14.18
CA ILE A 232 7.18 21.85 -13.76
C ILE A 232 7.35 23.23 -14.35
N THR A 233 6.31 23.70 -15.04
CA THR A 233 6.23 25.05 -15.58
C THR A 233 5.36 25.90 -14.66
N GLY A 234 5.79 27.12 -14.34
CA GLY A 234 4.97 28.04 -13.53
C GLY A 234 3.69 28.49 -14.27
N PHE A 235 2.62 28.79 -13.52
CA PHE A 235 1.34 29.23 -14.08
C PHE A 235 1.46 30.39 -15.08
N TRP A 236 2.33 31.35 -14.79
CA TRP A 236 2.53 32.53 -15.64
C TRP A 236 3.36 32.26 -16.91
N GLU A 237 4.07 31.15 -16.95
CA GLU A 237 4.90 30.75 -18.09
C GLU A 237 4.07 29.90 -19.08
N ASP A 238 3.35 28.92 -18.60
CA ASP A 238 2.45 28.05 -19.37
C ASP A 238 1.27 27.59 -18.49
N PRO A 239 0.14 28.30 -18.50
CA PRO A 239 -1.04 27.95 -17.70
C PRO A 239 -1.58 26.54 -17.97
N ASP A 240 -1.47 26.07 -19.22
CA ASP A 240 -1.98 24.76 -19.61
C ASP A 240 -1.05 23.63 -19.12
N ALA A 241 0.27 23.82 -19.17
CA ALA A 241 1.22 22.90 -18.61
C ALA A 241 1.09 22.83 -17.07
N TYR A 242 0.91 23.97 -16.42
CA TYR A 242 0.66 24.05 -14.99
C TYR A 242 -0.64 23.32 -14.61
N SER A 243 -1.73 23.57 -15.33
CA SER A 243 -3.01 22.89 -15.10
C SER A 243 -2.90 21.37 -15.28
N ARG A 244 -2.07 20.89 -16.22
CA ARG A 244 -1.79 19.44 -16.37
C ARG A 244 -1.01 18.85 -15.21
N GLU A 245 -0.07 19.61 -14.65
CA GLU A 245 0.67 19.17 -13.46
C GLU A 245 -0.24 19.09 -12.22
N GLU A 246 -1.13 20.07 -12.04
CA GLU A 246 -2.15 20.03 -10.98
C GLU A 246 -3.03 18.77 -11.09
N LEU A 247 -3.48 18.43 -12.32
CA LEU A 247 -4.26 17.20 -12.54
C LEU A 247 -3.47 15.93 -12.16
N ARG A 248 -2.17 15.89 -12.47
CA ARG A 248 -1.30 14.77 -12.09
C ARG A 248 -1.15 14.66 -10.59
N ALA A 249 -0.84 15.77 -9.92
CA ALA A 249 -0.66 15.79 -8.48
C ALA A 249 -1.94 15.41 -7.74
N GLU A 250 -3.09 15.89 -8.20
CA GLU A 250 -4.40 15.56 -7.65
C GLU A 250 -4.71 14.06 -7.76
N ILE A 251 -4.51 13.46 -8.93
CA ILE A 251 -4.74 12.03 -9.13
C ILE A 251 -3.73 11.20 -8.31
N ALA A 252 -2.46 11.61 -8.28
CA ALA A 252 -1.42 10.90 -7.57
C ALA A 252 -1.65 10.92 -6.05
N SER A 253 -1.96 12.08 -5.49
CA SER A 253 -2.28 12.22 -4.05
C SER A 253 -3.52 11.43 -3.68
N THR A 254 -4.54 11.41 -4.55
CA THR A 254 -5.74 10.58 -4.35
C THR A 254 -5.41 9.08 -4.32
N PHE A 255 -4.53 8.61 -5.20
CA PHE A 255 -4.08 7.21 -5.17
C PHE A 255 -3.29 6.90 -3.90
N ALA A 256 -2.39 7.81 -3.48
CA ALA A 256 -1.64 7.65 -2.24
C ALA A 256 -2.57 7.65 -1.00
N CYS A 257 -3.53 8.59 -0.94
CA CYS A 257 -4.54 8.62 0.13
C CYS A 257 -5.34 7.32 0.20
N ALA A 258 -5.79 6.79 -0.96
CA ALA A 258 -6.51 5.52 -1.02
C ALA A 258 -5.67 4.35 -0.52
N GLU A 259 -4.37 4.31 -0.84
CA GLU A 259 -3.46 3.27 -0.38
C GLU A 259 -3.20 3.35 1.13
N ILE A 260 -3.04 4.54 1.67
CA ILE A 260 -2.81 4.76 3.11
C ILE A 260 -4.10 4.55 3.91
N GLY A 261 -5.27 4.72 3.30
CA GLY A 261 -6.59 4.63 3.93
C GLY A 261 -7.10 5.98 4.44
N ILE A 262 -6.54 7.10 3.95
CA ILE A 262 -6.96 8.46 4.29
C ILE A 262 -8.22 8.83 3.54
N GLN A 263 -9.23 9.32 4.26
CA GLN A 263 -10.45 9.85 3.67
C GLN A 263 -10.29 11.31 3.28
N MET A 264 -10.27 11.61 1.97
CA MET A 264 -10.14 12.98 1.47
C MET A 264 -11.37 13.83 1.85
N PRO A 265 -11.19 14.97 2.53
CA PRO A 265 -12.28 15.88 2.87
C PRO A 265 -12.63 16.84 1.72
N ASP A 266 -13.82 17.46 1.81
CA ASP A 266 -14.34 18.39 0.80
C ASP A 266 -13.46 19.61 0.58
N SER A 267 -12.82 20.10 1.63
CA SER A 267 -12.04 21.35 1.61
C SER A 267 -10.76 21.26 0.76
N VAL A 268 -10.11 20.10 0.69
CA VAL A 268 -8.93 19.91 -0.20
C VAL A 268 -9.36 20.07 -1.67
N ILE A 269 -10.56 19.66 -1.97
CA ILE A 269 -11.17 19.60 -3.28
C ILE A 269 -11.53 21.01 -3.81
N GLU A 270 -11.97 21.89 -2.95
CA GLU A 270 -12.40 23.26 -3.36
C GLU A 270 -11.23 24.09 -3.91
N ASN A 271 -10.01 23.86 -3.43
CA ASN A 271 -8.82 24.54 -3.91
C ASN A 271 -8.48 24.23 -5.37
N HIS A 272 -8.91 23.08 -5.90
CA HIS A 272 -8.63 22.63 -7.27
C HIS A 272 -9.71 23.06 -8.28
N MET A 273 -10.85 23.63 -7.82
CA MET A 273 -11.94 24.09 -8.70
C MET A 273 -11.47 25.09 -9.76
N ALA A 274 -10.44 25.87 -9.48
CA ALA A 274 -9.89 26.85 -10.43
C ALA A 274 -9.36 26.19 -11.72
N TYR A 275 -8.92 24.94 -11.67
CA TYR A 275 -8.31 24.22 -12.79
C TYR A 275 -9.29 23.35 -13.56
N VAL A 276 -10.45 23.03 -12.98
CA VAL A 276 -11.43 22.09 -13.57
C VAL A 276 -11.86 22.51 -14.97
N SER A 277 -12.12 23.79 -15.19
CA SER A 277 -12.53 24.28 -16.52
C SER A 277 -11.43 24.08 -17.58
N SER A 278 -10.15 24.27 -17.19
CA SER A 278 -9.02 24.02 -18.07
C SER A 278 -8.86 22.51 -18.35
N TRP A 279 -9.01 21.65 -17.34
CA TRP A 279 -8.95 20.19 -17.52
C TRP A 279 -10.05 19.70 -18.47
N ILE A 280 -11.30 20.15 -18.28
CA ILE A 280 -12.43 19.82 -19.16
C ILE A 280 -12.11 20.19 -20.60
N GLN A 281 -11.64 21.42 -20.84
CA GLN A 281 -11.33 21.89 -22.19
C GLN A 281 -10.22 21.08 -22.82
N GLN A 282 -9.09 20.90 -22.13
CA GLN A 282 -7.96 20.15 -22.65
C GLN A 282 -8.30 18.68 -22.94
N ILE A 283 -9.08 18.02 -22.07
CA ILE A 283 -9.50 16.62 -22.29
C ILE A 283 -10.48 16.51 -23.46
N LYS A 284 -11.38 17.48 -23.64
CA LYS A 284 -12.30 17.53 -24.80
C LYS A 284 -11.55 17.74 -26.12
N ASP A 285 -10.50 18.56 -26.10
CA ASP A 285 -9.71 18.85 -27.29
C ASP A 285 -8.80 17.67 -27.66
N ASP A 286 -8.23 16.99 -26.66
CA ASP A 286 -7.44 15.77 -26.84
C ASP A 286 -7.58 14.82 -25.62
N HIS A 287 -8.28 13.72 -25.81
CA HIS A 287 -8.43 12.68 -24.77
C HIS A 287 -7.08 12.13 -24.23
N ASN A 288 -6.01 12.20 -25.04
CA ASN A 288 -4.68 11.71 -24.60
C ASN A 288 -4.10 12.52 -23.43
N VAL A 289 -4.55 13.76 -23.22
CA VAL A 289 -4.16 14.57 -22.05
C VAL A 289 -4.49 13.85 -20.76
N LEU A 290 -5.71 13.31 -20.64
CA LEU A 290 -6.11 12.51 -19.47
C LEU A 290 -5.21 11.26 -19.31
N PHE A 291 -4.96 10.54 -20.39
CA PHE A 291 -4.16 9.29 -20.30
C PHE A 291 -2.70 9.52 -19.99
N ALA A 292 -2.13 10.62 -20.47
CA ALA A 292 -0.80 11.04 -20.09
C ALA A 292 -0.74 11.41 -18.59
N ALA A 293 -1.71 12.20 -18.11
CA ALA A 293 -1.82 12.56 -16.71
C ALA A 293 -1.99 11.34 -15.81
N LEU A 294 -2.87 10.40 -16.17
CA LEU A 294 -3.08 9.14 -15.45
C LEU A 294 -1.82 8.28 -15.37
N LYS A 295 -1.07 8.17 -16.47
CA LYS A 295 0.18 7.41 -16.53
C LYS A 295 1.24 8.02 -15.61
N ASP A 296 1.36 9.34 -15.63
CA ASP A 296 2.35 10.03 -14.81
C ASP A 296 1.93 10.05 -13.34
N ALA A 297 0.64 10.24 -13.05
CA ALA A 297 0.09 10.17 -11.70
C ALA A 297 0.27 8.78 -11.06
N ASP A 298 0.07 7.72 -11.85
CA ASP A 298 0.29 6.34 -11.42
C ASP A 298 1.75 6.10 -10.99
N LYS A 299 2.71 6.54 -11.81
CA LYS A 299 4.14 6.46 -11.48
C LYS A 299 4.49 7.30 -10.25
N THR A 300 3.88 8.48 -10.13
CA THR A 300 4.08 9.36 -8.98
C THR A 300 3.57 8.72 -7.71
N ALA A 301 2.36 8.18 -7.73
CA ALA A 301 1.78 7.50 -6.57
C ALA A 301 2.58 6.24 -6.18
N ASP A 302 2.95 5.40 -7.16
CA ASP A 302 3.76 4.20 -6.90
C ASP A 302 5.11 4.57 -6.26
N TYR A 303 5.77 5.62 -6.78
CA TYR A 303 7.01 6.14 -6.21
C TYR A 303 6.82 6.63 -4.76
N MET A 304 5.78 7.44 -4.51
CA MET A 304 5.46 7.93 -3.16
C MET A 304 5.18 6.78 -2.19
N ILE A 305 4.37 5.80 -2.58
CA ILE A 305 4.02 4.62 -1.77
C ILE A 305 5.29 3.81 -1.43
N GLU A 306 6.18 3.63 -2.41
CA GLU A 306 7.46 2.96 -2.19
C GLU A 306 8.35 3.74 -1.23
N GLN A 307 8.53 5.06 -1.44
CA GLN A 307 9.32 5.91 -0.54
C GLN A 307 8.71 6.00 0.86
N GLY A 308 7.38 6.01 0.98
CA GLY A 308 6.66 6.00 2.24
C GLY A 308 6.67 4.65 2.97
N ARG A 309 7.15 3.58 2.33
CA ARG A 309 7.18 2.21 2.89
C ARG A 309 5.85 1.78 3.49
N VAL A 310 4.75 2.12 2.82
CA VAL A 310 3.37 2.01 3.36
C VAL A 310 3.08 0.61 3.89
N GLU A 311 3.38 -0.45 3.12
CA GLU A 311 3.14 -1.84 3.55
C GLU A 311 3.95 -2.23 4.81
N ILE A 312 5.23 -1.83 4.85
CA ILE A 312 6.13 -2.13 5.99
C ILE A 312 5.63 -1.44 7.25
N LEU A 313 5.23 -0.16 7.15
CA LEU A 313 4.72 0.61 8.28
C LEU A 313 3.36 0.08 8.75
N ARG A 314 2.48 -0.29 7.82
CA ARG A 314 1.18 -0.91 8.14
C ARG A 314 1.37 -2.23 8.90
N GLU A 315 2.27 -3.08 8.44
CA GLU A 315 2.59 -4.34 9.11
C GLU A 315 3.22 -4.10 10.49
N LYS A 316 4.16 -3.17 10.60
CA LYS A 316 4.77 -2.73 11.87
C LYS A 316 3.71 -2.30 12.88
N LEU A 317 2.81 -1.39 12.49
CA LEU A 317 1.75 -0.89 13.38
C LEU A 317 0.75 -1.98 13.78
N ALA A 318 0.40 -2.89 12.85
CA ALA A 318 -0.46 -4.02 13.14
C ALA A 318 0.17 -4.98 14.16
N ILE A 319 1.48 -5.14 14.13
CA ILE A 319 2.24 -5.93 15.11
C ILE A 319 2.28 -5.20 16.45
N GLU A 320 2.62 -3.92 16.45
CA GLU A 320 2.63 -3.10 17.67
C GLU A 320 1.26 -3.08 18.37
N ALA A 321 0.17 -3.06 17.60
CA ALA A 321 -1.19 -3.15 18.16
C ALA A 321 -1.48 -4.49 18.87
N GLN A 322 -0.80 -5.58 18.46
CA GLN A 322 -0.90 -6.89 19.10
C GLN A 322 0.03 -7.05 20.30
N MET A 323 1.03 -6.14 20.45
CA MET A 323 1.96 -6.21 21.57
C MET A 323 1.22 -5.83 22.88
N PRO A 324 1.47 -6.56 23.97
CA PRO A 324 0.93 -6.21 25.27
C PRO A 324 1.43 -4.81 25.69
N LYS A 325 0.52 -3.88 25.97
CA LYS A 325 0.85 -2.49 26.34
C LYS A 325 1.41 -2.38 27.76
N ASP A 326 1.00 -3.28 28.64
CA ASP A 326 1.49 -3.38 30.02
C ASP A 326 1.59 -4.86 30.39
N ILE A 327 2.80 -5.29 30.73
CA ILE A 327 3.09 -6.65 31.17
C ILE A 327 3.46 -6.71 32.66
N GLN A 328 3.22 -5.64 33.41
CA GLN A 328 3.51 -5.59 34.84
C GLN A 328 2.79 -6.72 35.59
N GLY A 329 3.54 -7.52 36.33
CA GLY A 329 3.01 -8.67 37.05
C GLY A 329 2.94 -9.97 36.21
N ILE A 330 3.17 -9.90 34.90
CA ILE A 330 3.23 -11.08 34.01
C ILE A 330 4.63 -11.70 34.15
N SER A 331 4.72 -13.02 34.18
CA SER A 331 6.04 -13.67 34.12
C SER A 331 6.57 -13.70 32.70
N TYR A 332 7.86 -13.47 32.54
CA TYR A 332 8.53 -13.55 31.25
C TYR A 332 9.77 -14.42 31.29
N GLU A 333 10.06 -15.03 30.15
CA GLU A 333 11.26 -15.84 29.94
C GLU A 333 12.06 -15.27 28.76
N ILE A 334 13.40 -15.32 28.85
CA ILE A 334 14.29 -14.99 27.74
C ILE A 334 14.90 -16.29 27.23
N TRP A 335 14.77 -16.49 25.91
CA TRP A 335 15.26 -17.63 25.20
C TRP A 335 16.27 -17.21 24.14
N GLN A 336 17.46 -17.82 24.15
CA GLN A 336 18.55 -17.54 23.21
C GLN A 336 18.88 -18.77 22.39
N LEU A 337 19.27 -18.54 21.11
CA LEU A 337 19.59 -19.64 20.20
C LEU A 337 20.75 -20.51 20.76
N LYS A 338 20.55 -21.82 20.73
CA LYS A 338 21.63 -22.79 21.03
C LYS A 338 22.76 -22.64 20.02
N ASP A 339 23.99 -22.75 20.49
CA ASP A 339 25.16 -22.83 19.60
C ASP A 339 25.28 -24.24 18.98
N ILE A 340 24.44 -24.46 17.97
CA ILE A 340 24.42 -25.68 17.16
C ILE A 340 24.50 -25.30 15.65
N PRO A 341 25.10 -26.18 14.83
CA PRO A 341 25.29 -25.88 13.41
C PRO A 341 24.00 -25.46 12.67
N GLU A 342 22.86 -26.04 13.03
CA GLU A 342 21.56 -25.80 12.43
C GLU A 342 21.02 -24.41 12.70
N ASN A 343 21.54 -23.70 13.69
CA ASN A 343 21.12 -22.35 14.07
C ASN A 343 21.97 -21.23 13.45
N ARG A 344 23.15 -21.56 12.89
CA ARG A 344 24.08 -20.55 12.36
C ARG A 344 23.46 -19.65 11.29
N ASN A 345 22.55 -20.18 10.48
CA ASN A 345 21.91 -19.42 9.41
C ASN A 345 20.85 -18.43 9.91
N ILE A 346 20.34 -18.63 11.13
CA ILE A 346 19.29 -17.76 11.70
C ILE A 346 19.80 -16.90 12.85
N GLN A 347 21.06 -17.04 13.22
CA GLN A 347 21.70 -16.21 14.24
C GLN A 347 21.82 -14.77 13.73
N PHE A 348 21.27 -13.81 14.48
CA PHE A 348 21.15 -12.39 14.10
C PHE A 348 20.37 -12.12 12.81
N ALA A 349 19.55 -13.07 12.36
CA ALA A 349 18.66 -12.87 11.22
C ALA A 349 17.44 -12.04 11.62
N ASP A 350 16.86 -11.31 10.64
CA ASP A 350 15.54 -10.75 10.79
C ASP A 350 14.44 -11.83 10.84
N TYR A 351 13.27 -11.46 11.33
CA TYR A 351 12.16 -12.42 11.46
C TYR A 351 11.69 -12.95 10.10
N ALA A 352 11.72 -12.14 9.06
CA ALA A 352 11.29 -12.55 7.73
C ALA A 352 12.11 -13.73 7.23
N TYR A 353 13.42 -13.67 7.38
CA TYR A 353 14.32 -14.79 7.05
C TYR A 353 14.22 -15.95 8.06
N ALA A 354 14.26 -15.64 9.36
CA ALA A 354 14.23 -16.66 10.41
C ALA A 354 12.93 -17.49 10.41
N SER A 355 11.79 -16.89 10.02
CA SER A 355 10.49 -17.56 9.95
C SER A 355 10.42 -18.66 8.88
N LEU A 356 11.33 -18.66 7.91
CA LEU A 356 11.47 -19.75 6.92
C LEU A 356 11.95 -21.05 7.59
N TYR A 357 12.53 -20.94 8.77
CA TYR A 357 12.98 -22.04 9.60
C TYR A 357 12.01 -22.23 10.76
N ARG A 358 11.76 -23.46 11.18
CA ARG A 358 10.87 -23.74 12.32
C ARG A 358 11.47 -23.17 13.61
N LEU A 359 11.00 -22.00 14.05
CA LEU A 359 11.36 -21.41 15.35
C LEU A 359 10.58 -22.11 16.46
N THR A 360 11.23 -22.99 17.21
CA THR A 360 10.63 -23.77 18.30
C THR A 360 11.55 -23.77 19.52
N GLU A 361 10.99 -23.96 20.72
CA GLU A 361 11.75 -24.04 21.99
C GLU A 361 12.96 -24.97 21.91
N SER A 362 12.88 -26.04 21.12
CA SER A 362 14.00 -26.98 20.99
C SER A 362 15.30 -26.39 20.44
N ARG A 363 15.21 -25.30 19.69
CA ARG A 363 16.35 -24.57 19.11
C ARG A 363 16.99 -23.58 20.09
N TYR A 364 16.34 -23.31 21.21
CA TYR A 364 16.71 -22.27 22.15
C TYR A 364 17.01 -22.83 23.53
N ASP A 365 17.81 -22.11 24.29
CA ASP A 365 18.01 -22.30 25.72
C ASP A 365 17.30 -21.18 26.48
N LYS A 366 16.53 -21.52 27.52
CA LYS A 366 15.96 -20.54 28.43
C LYS A 366 17.10 -20.02 29.34
N VAL A 367 17.45 -18.76 29.19
CA VAL A 367 18.58 -18.13 29.89
C VAL A 367 18.15 -17.23 31.06
N TYR A 368 16.86 -16.88 31.13
CA TYR A 368 16.32 -16.05 32.20
C TYR A 368 14.81 -16.24 32.38
N GLU A 369 14.35 -15.99 33.62
CA GLU A 369 12.92 -15.95 33.96
C GLU A 369 12.72 -14.99 35.11
N ALA A 370 11.70 -14.11 35.01
CA ALA A 370 11.32 -13.18 36.08
C ALA A 370 9.85 -12.77 35.96
N GLN A 371 9.34 -12.06 36.96
CA GLN A 371 8.11 -11.30 36.84
C GLN A 371 8.41 -9.86 36.45
N ALA A 372 7.65 -9.33 35.49
CA ALA A 372 7.78 -7.96 35.03
C ALA A 372 7.34 -6.97 36.12
N GLY A 373 8.22 -6.04 36.45
CA GLY A 373 7.99 -4.94 37.35
C GLY A 373 7.69 -3.63 36.60
N LYS A 374 7.82 -2.50 37.31
CA LYS A 374 7.64 -1.18 36.69
C LYS A 374 8.72 -0.81 35.68
N GLU A 375 9.92 -1.34 35.84
CA GLU A 375 11.08 -1.03 34.99
C GLU A 375 11.17 -1.93 33.73
N ASP A 376 10.33 -2.95 33.65
CA ASP A 376 10.23 -3.89 32.55
C ASP A 376 8.78 -4.24 32.22
N SER A 377 7.92 -3.21 32.28
CA SER A 377 6.48 -3.32 32.05
C SER A 377 6.09 -3.39 30.56
N SER A 378 7.04 -3.44 29.64
CA SER A 378 6.85 -3.66 28.20
C SER A 378 7.99 -4.45 27.61
N LEU A 379 7.79 -5.04 26.41
CA LEU A 379 8.84 -5.76 25.70
C LEU A 379 10.04 -4.86 25.38
N ASP A 380 9.81 -3.60 25.03
CA ASP A 380 10.88 -2.63 24.76
C ASP A 380 11.69 -2.32 26.03
N GLN A 381 11.02 -2.20 27.18
CA GLN A 381 11.71 -2.01 28.45
C GLN A 381 12.51 -3.26 28.85
N ILE A 382 12.00 -4.46 28.62
CA ILE A 382 12.78 -5.70 28.75
C ILE A 382 14.01 -5.64 27.86
N TYR A 383 13.85 -5.28 26.58
CA TYR A 383 14.99 -5.15 25.67
C TYR A 383 16.03 -4.18 26.19
N MET A 384 15.62 -2.99 26.62
CA MET A 384 16.51 -1.98 27.21
C MET A 384 17.21 -2.47 28.48
N LYS A 385 16.49 -3.12 29.38
CA LYS A 385 17.04 -3.68 30.63
C LYS A 385 18.17 -4.65 30.35
N PHE A 386 18.00 -5.58 29.42
CA PHE A 386 19.00 -6.61 29.13
C PHE A 386 20.14 -6.15 28.20
N ASN A 387 20.05 -4.95 27.66
CA ASN A 387 21.11 -4.31 26.88
C ASN A 387 21.90 -3.26 27.67
N VAL A 388 21.24 -2.51 28.57
CA VAL A 388 21.86 -1.38 29.27
C VAL A 388 22.18 -1.70 30.73
N ASN A 389 21.28 -2.38 31.45
CA ASN A 389 21.39 -2.63 32.89
C ASN A 389 21.01 -4.07 33.22
N ARG A 390 21.82 -5.02 32.75
CA ARG A 390 21.56 -6.45 32.91
C ARG A 390 21.52 -6.87 34.38
N PRO A 391 20.55 -7.72 34.79
CA PRO A 391 20.54 -8.36 36.09
C PRO A 391 21.80 -9.18 36.30
N SER A 392 22.31 -9.19 37.53
CA SER A 392 23.57 -9.92 37.88
C SER A 392 23.42 -11.45 37.78
N ASP A 393 22.21 -11.95 37.82
CA ASP A 393 21.85 -13.37 37.69
C ASP A 393 21.54 -13.79 36.24
N PHE A 394 21.66 -12.86 35.29
CA PHE A 394 21.46 -13.15 33.86
C PHE A 394 22.70 -13.82 33.26
N MET A 395 22.53 -15.05 32.78
CA MET A 395 23.62 -15.87 32.27
C MET A 395 23.80 -15.80 30.75
N GLY A 396 22.91 -15.09 30.04
CA GLY A 396 22.93 -14.95 28.58
C GLY A 396 23.76 -13.77 28.06
N HIS A 397 23.81 -13.64 26.73
CA HIS A 397 24.30 -12.43 26.05
C HIS A 397 23.24 -11.32 26.05
N SER A 398 23.60 -10.07 25.70
CA SER A 398 22.67 -8.98 25.50
C SER A 398 21.53 -9.42 24.60
N LEU A 399 20.31 -9.00 24.93
CA LEU A 399 19.15 -9.33 24.11
C LEU A 399 19.33 -8.75 22.70
N SER A 400 19.24 -9.58 21.69
CA SER A 400 19.57 -9.24 20.31
C SER A 400 18.63 -9.89 19.30
N MET A 401 18.75 -9.51 18.03
CA MET A 401 18.03 -10.21 16.96
C MET A 401 18.23 -11.72 17.10
N SER A 402 17.19 -12.48 16.79
CA SER A 402 17.03 -13.92 16.94
C SER A 402 16.70 -14.43 18.34
N ASP A 403 16.79 -13.61 19.39
CA ASP A 403 16.33 -14.00 20.72
C ASP A 403 14.80 -13.96 20.82
N VAL A 404 14.23 -14.68 21.78
CA VAL A 404 12.78 -14.75 21.97
C VAL A 404 12.42 -14.43 23.42
N VAL A 405 11.48 -13.51 23.61
CA VAL A 405 10.84 -13.25 24.89
C VAL A 405 9.51 -13.98 24.93
N VAL A 406 9.30 -14.82 25.91
CA VAL A 406 8.04 -15.53 26.14
C VAL A 406 7.36 -14.91 27.35
N LEU A 407 6.14 -14.41 27.16
CA LEU A 407 5.26 -13.91 28.21
C LEU A 407 4.31 -15.01 28.65
N ASN A 408 4.07 -15.15 29.96
CA ASN A 408 3.15 -16.12 30.53
C ASN A 408 2.15 -15.42 31.44
N GLU A 409 0.96 -15.18 30.91
CA GLU A 409 -0.17 -14.57 31.61
C GLU A 409 -1.17 -15.68 31.96
N ASP A 410 -1.31 -16.00 33.24
CA ASP A 410 -2.24 -16.99 33.76
C ASP A 410 -2.20 -18.36 33.01
N GLY A 411 -1.01 -18.77 32.61
CA GLY A 411 -0.80 -20.02 31.87
C GLY A 411 -0.95 -19.92 30.35
N LYS A 412 -1.36 -18.76 29.83
CA LYS A 412 -1.32 -18.46 28.41
C LYS A 412 0.04 -17.92 28.05
N ARG A 413 0.79 -18.67 27.25
CA ARG A 413 2.14 -18.29 26.83
C ARG A 413 2.11 -17.71 25.42
N THR A 414 2.75 -16.56 25.22
CA THR A 414 2.96 -15.90 23.93
C THR A 414 4.44 -15.65 23.73
N ALA A 415 4.94 -15.86 22.52
CA ALA A 415 6.36 -15.74 22.20
C ALA A 415 6.60 -14.58 21.22
N TRP A 416 7.64 -13.79 21.49
CA TRP A 416 7.98 -12.57 20.76
C TRP A 416 9.45 -12.62 20.35
N TYR A 417 9.72 -12.68 19.06
CA TYR A 417 11.06 -12.69 18.48
C TYR A 417 11.62 -11.28 18.44
N CYS A 418 12.84 -11.09 18.93
CA CYS A 418 13.56 -9.83 18.78
C CYS A 418 13.97 -9.66 17.32
N ASP A 419 13.44 -8.62 16.67
CA ASP A 419 13.71 -8.30 15.28
C ASP A 419 14.52 -7.01 15.15
N SER A 420 14.90 -6.64 13.92
CA SER A 420 15.63 -5.41 13.62
C SER A 420 14.87 -4.14 14.05
N PHE A 421 13.54 -4.19 14.05
CA PHE A 421 12.65 -3.13 14.51
C PHE A 421 11.59 -3.69 15.47
N GLY A 422 11.94 -3.80 16.76
CA GLY A 422 11.01 -4.25 17.79
C GLY A 422 10.83 -5.76 17.87
N PHE A 423 9.61 -6.23 18.06
CA PHE A 423 9.30 -7.63 18.30
C PHE A 423 8.27 -8.17 17.31
N GLN A 424 8.41 -9.47 16.96
CA GLN A 424 7.52 -10.18 16.07
C GLN A 424 6.85 -11.37 16.77
N PRO A 425 5.54 -11.59 16.66
CA PRO A 425 4.89 -12.71 17.30
C PRO A 425 5.25 -14.05 16.65
N VAL A 426 5.67 -15.04 17.44
CA VAL A 426 6.02 -16.39 16.97
C VAL A 426 4.91 -17.37 17.32
N LYS A 427 4.04 -17.69 16.35
CA LYS A 427 2.83 -18.51 16.57
C LYS A 427 3.10 -19.96 17.01
N ASN A 428 4.21 -20.56 16.66
CA ASN A 428 4.51 -21.98 16.87
C ASN A 428 5.73 -22.24 17.75
N PHE A 429 6.20 -21.22 18.48
CA PHE A 429 7.37 -21.35 19.36
C PHE A 429 7.10 -22.34 20.49
N ILE A 430 5.94 -22.23 21.12
CA ILE A 430 5.53 -23.00 22.28
C ILE A 430 4.75 -24.22 21.78
N ARG A 431 5.16 -25.43 22.16
CA ARG A 431 4.35 -26.64 21.95
C ARG A 431 3.15 -26.59 22.91
N GLU A 432 1.93 -26.62 22.39
CA GLU A 432 0.77 -26.95 23.20
C GLU A 432 1.03 -28.31 23.87
N GLN A 433 1.07 -28.34 25.19
CA GLN A 433 1.02 -29.59 25.95
C GLN A 433 -0.32 -30.23 25.64
N GLN A 434 -0.35 -31.24 24.78
CA GLN A 434 -1.49 -32.11 24.61
C GLN A 434 -1.81 -32.70 26.00
N THR A 435 -2.86 -32.21 26.62
CA THR A 435 -3.42 -32.77 27.83
C THR A 435 -3.87 -34.18 27.50
N GLN A 436 -3.00 -35.16 27.80
CA GLN A 436 -3.37 -36.56 27.76
C GLN A 436 -4.41 -36.81 28.89
N LYS A 437 -5.67 -36.55 28.60
CA LYS A 437 -6.77 -37.23 29.26
C LYS A 437 -6.83 -38.64 28.68
N ARG A 438 -5.96 -39.52 29.09
CA ARG A 438 -6.24 -40.97 29.08
C ARG A 438 -7.34 -41.23 30.10
N GLY A 439 -8.56 -41.32 29.59
CA GLY A 439 -9.66 -41.91 30.34
C GLY A 439 -9.29 -43.32 30.77
N MET A 440 -9.08 -43.52 32.04
CA MET A 440 -9.28 -44.83 32.66
C MET A 440 -10.77 -45.09 32.66
N SER A 441 -11.22 -45.95 31.78
CA SER A 441 -12.48 -46.66 31.91
C SER A 441 -12.15 -48.07 32.34
N ARG A 442 -12.63 -48.37 33.50
CA ARG A 442 -12.89 -49.76 33.91
C ARG A 442 -14.31 -50.13 33.43
#